data_6a7f9a865f4301aebcdd6f65828d3f80
#
_entry.id   6a7f9a865f4301aebcdd6f65828d3f80
#
_cell.length_a   1.000
_cell.length_b   1.000
_cell.length_c   1.000
_cell.angle_alpha   90.00
_cell.angle_beta   90.00
_cell.angle_gamma   90.00
#
_symmetry.space_group_name_H-M   'P 1'
#
loop_
_entity.id
_entity.type
_entity.pdbx_description
1 polymer ?
#
loop_
_entity_poly.entity_id
_entity_poly.type
_entity_poly.pdbx_seq_one_letter_code
_entity_poly.pdbx_strand_id
1 'polypeptide(L)'
;MNQKQSNLLTLADKLGVSILNIYDYQNKNSVIKCSCLSHGHIIENTVDYLIKTNFECIECLHLNATNVKDMTPFFLSLDAASYVTGMSLFNKEGQLLGHKTFSIDKKKDFFTRVDELKREIVKIVKENNIQCVILEDIQYQQNPILFKKLAMLQGVLRYCIIEDLQIELVTAMADEWRAYNHIYGIKRQEQKEAAVSRAKAIFKDDIPEDESESIFLGYYGIYLYNNRTQEEG
;
A
#
# COMPACT_ATOMS: atom_id res chain seq x y z
N MET A 1 6.92 6.17 -37.67
CA MET A 1 6.98 5.94 -36.22
C MET A 1 8.40 6.22 -35.76
N ASN A 2 8.58 7.03 -34.73
CA ASN A 2 9.93 7.35 -34.21
C ASN A 2 10.35 6.36 -33.10
N GLN A 3 11.63 6.41 -32.67
CA GLN A 3 12.18 5.49 -31.67
C GLN A 3 11.43 5.55 -30.32
N LYS A 4 10.97 6.73 -29.92
CA LYS A 4 10.23 6.89 -28.64
C LYS A 4 8.86 6.22 -28.69
N GLN A 5 8.17 6.30 -29.83
CA GLN A 5 6.89 5.62 -30.07
C GLN A 5 7.07 4.10 -30.06
N SER A 6 8.14 3.62 -30.71
CA SER A 6 8.47 2.18 -30.71
C SER A 6 8.76 1.63 -29.31
N ASN A 7 9.53 2.36 -28.51
CA ASN A 7 9.84 1.99 -27.13
C ASN A 7 8.58 1.94 -26.26
N LEU A 8 7.67 2.91 -26.41
CA LEU A 8 6.42 2.95 -25.66
C LEU A 8 5.49 1.80 -26.02
N LEU A 9 5.38 1.44 -27.30
CA LEU A 9 4.62 0.27 -27.76
C LEU A 9 5.16 -1.03 -27.17
N THR A 10 6.49 -1.20 -27.19
CA THR A 10 7.14 -2.38 -26.60
C THR A 10 6.90 -2.48 -25.10
N LEU A 11 6.91 -1.36 -24.38
CA LEU A 11 6.61 -1.33 -22.95
C LEU A 11 5.14 -1.70 -22.68
N ALA A 12 4.20 -1.07 -23.40
CA ALA A 12 2.78 -1.33 -23.24
C ALA A 12 2.42 -2.80 -23.54
N ASP A 13 2.98 -3.37 -24.60
CA ASP A 13 2.77 -4.78 -24.97
C ASP A 13 3.25 -5.75 -23.88
N LYS A 14 4.43 -5.52 -23.29
CA LYS A 14 4.93 -6.28 -22.15
C LYS A 14 4.02 -6.24 -20.93
N LEU A 15 3.27 -5.15 -20.78
CA LEU A 15 2.34 -4.92 -19.66
C LEU A 15 0.89 -5.33 -20.00
N GLY A 16 0.68 -6.03 -21.11
CA GLY A 16 -0.65 -6.51 -21.52
C GLY A 16 -1.61 -5.42 -21.96
N VAL A 17 -1.10 -4.35 -22.59
CA VAL A 17 -1.87 -3.19 -23.03
C VAL A 17 -1.58 -2.87 -24.49
N SER A 18 -2.63 -2.60 -25.27
CA SER A 18 -2.52 -2.11 -26.65
C SER A 18 -2.75 -0.61 -26.73
N ILE A 19 -1.82 0.15 -27.31
CA ILE A 19 -1.98 1.59 -27.53
C ILE A 19 -2.79 1.82 -28.81
N LEU A 20 -3.90 2.56 -28.70
CA LEU A 20 -4.86 2.76 -29.80
C LEU A 20 -4.49 3.96 -30.70
N ASN A 21 -3.81 4.97 -30.15
CA ASN A 21 -3.51 6.23 -30.85
C ASN A 21 -2.04 6.67 -30.70
N ILE A 22 -1.10 5.78 -30.98
CA ILE A 22 0.35 6.03 -30.80
C ILE A 22 0.86 7.27 -31.57
N TYR A 23 0.20 7.64 -32.66
CA TYR A 23 0.59 8.79 -33.47
C TYR A 23 0.36 10.14 -32.77
N ASP A 24 -0.51 10.17 -31.74
CA ASP A 24 -0.73 11.36 -30.90
C ASP A 24 0.40 11.57 -29.88
N TYR A 25 1.28 10.60 -29.73
CA TYR A 25 2.41 10.69 -28.80
C TYR A 25 3.51 11.61 -29.33
N GLN A 26 3.66 12.77 -28.74
CA GLN A 26 4.74 13.74 -29.01
C GLN A 26 5.73 13.85 -27.84
N ASN A 27 5.21 13.82 -26.60
CA ASN A 27 5.99 13.94 -25.38
C ASN A 27 5.25 13.30 -24.19
N LYS A 28 5.86 13.30 -23.02
CA LYS A 28 5.30 12.68 -21.80
C LYS A 28 3.95 13.25 -21.35
N ASN A 29 3.59 14.47 -21.78
CA ASN A 29 2.31 15.09 -21.44
C ASN A 29 1.21 14.80 -22.49
N SER A 30 1.54 14.12 -23.59
CA SER A 30 0.56 13.72 -24.59
C SER A 30 -0.44 12.73 -23.96
N VAL A 31 -1.72 12.94 -24.21
CA VAL A 31 -2.78 12.01 -23.80
C VAL A 31 -2.89 10.89 -24.82
N ILE A 32 -2.79 9.66 -24.40
CA ILE A 32 -2.98 8.49 -25.24
C ILE A 32 -4.09 7.58 -24.71
N LYS A 33 -4.69 6.81 -25.61
CA LYS A 33 -5.70 5.79 -25.32
C LYS A 33 -5.08 4.42 -25.46
N CYS A 34 -5.30 3.60 -24.46
CA CYS A 34 -4.85 2.23 -24.42
C CYS A 34 -6.03 1.29 -24.15
N SER A 35 -5.96 0.07 -24.64
CA SER A 35 -6.89 -1.00 -24.31
C SER A 35 -6.16 -2.09 -23.53
N CYS A 36 -6.69 -2.44 -22.36
CA CYS A 36 -6.25 -3.62 -21.63
C CYS A 36 -6.58 -4.87 -22.44
N LEU A 37 -5.57 -5.71 -22.73
CA LEU A 37 -5.76 -6.92 -23.54
C LEU A 37 -6.63 -7.97 -22.86
N SER A 38 -6.67 -7.99 -21.52
CA SER A 38 -7.47 -8.96 -20.75
C SER A 38 -8.97 -8.61 -20.72
N HIS A 39 -9.34 -7.31 -20.70
CA HIS A 39 -10.74 -6.87 -20.46
C HIS A 39 -11.28 -5.94 -21.53
N GLY A 40 -10.45 -5.47 -22.47
CA GLY A 40 -10.87 -4.42 -23.41
C GLY A 40 -11.13 -3.05 -22.78
N HIS A 41 -10.90 -2.88 -21.46
CA HIS A 41 -11.09 -1.61 -20.76
C HIS A 41 -10.21 -0.52 -21.37
N ILE A 42 -10.79 0.64 -21.63
CA ILE A 42 -10.06 1.79 -22.20
C ILE A 42 -9.48 2.63 -21.09
N ILE A 43 -8.14 2.80 -21.15
CA ILE A 43 -7.37 3.67 -20.26
C ILE A 43 -6.98 4.90 -21.09
N GLU A 44 -7.35 6.08 -20.65
CA GLU A 44 -6.97 7.33 -21.30
C GLU A 44 -6.30 8.25 -20.30
N ASN A 45 -5.02 8.55 -20.54
CA ASN A 45 -4.26 9.44 -19.67
C ASN A 45 -2.98 9.94 -20.36
N THR A 46 -2.23 10.82 -19.67
CA THR A 46 -0.92 11.26 -20.16
C THR A 46 0.07 10.10 -20.17
N VAL A 47 1.02 10.14 -21.11
CA VAL A 47 2.07 9.13 -21.19
C VAL A 47 2.89 9.03 -19.89
N ASP A 48 3.17 10.17 -19.24
CA ASP A 48 3.87 10.22 -17.97
C ASP A 48 3.12 9.45 -16.86
N TYR A 49 1.81 9.64 -16.77
CA TYR A 49 0.96 8.91 -15.84
C TYR A 49 0.93 7.42 -16.16
N LEU A 50 0.70 7.04 -17.40
CA LEU A 50 0.60 5.65 -17.82
C LEU A 50 1.89 4.86 -17.57
N ILE A 51 3.06 5.47 -17.82
CA ILE A 51 4.35 4.85 -17.50
C ILE A 51 4.52 4.68 -15.98
N LYS A 52 4.21 5.71 -15.18
CA LYS A 52 4.31 5.64 -13.73
C LYS A 52 3.38 4.61 -13.09
N THR A 53 2.23 4.39 -13.70
CA THR A 53 1.23 3.40 -13.24
C THR A 53 1.39 2.04 -13.95
N ASN A 54 2.45 1.81 -14.70
CA ASN A 54 2.65 0.60 -15.51
C ASN A 54 1.43 0.25 -16.36
N PHE A 55 0.74 1.25 -16.90
CA PHE A 55 -0.52 1.10 -17.67
C PHE A 55 -1.61 0.35 -16.91
N GLU A 56 -1.71 0.57 -15.63
CA GLU A 56 -2.55 -0.17 -14.71
C GLU A 56 -4.04 -0.12 -15.09
N CYS A 57 -4.65 -1.27 -15.24
CA CYS A 57 -6.07 -1.42 -15.49
C CYS A 57 -6.83 -1.61 -14.17
N ILE A 58 -7.74 -0.67 -13.84
CA ILE A 58 -8.55 -0.72 -12.61
C ILE A 58 -9.40 -2.00 -12.52
N GLU A 59 -9.91 -2.50 -13.66
CA GLU A 59 -10.69 -3.74 -13.66
C GLU A 59 -9.83 -4.97 -13.36
N CYS A 60 -8.56 -5.00 -13.85
CA CYS A 60 -7.61 -6.04 -13.45
C CYS A 60 -7.32 -5.99 -11.96
N LEU A 61 -7.11 -4.81 -11.40
CA LEU A 61 -6.86 -4.63 -9.97
C LEU A 61 -8.07 -5.07 -9.13
N HIS A 62 -9.27 -4.67 -9.54
CA HIS A 62 -10.51 -5.08 -8.87
C HIS A 62 -10.69 -6.59 -8.90
N LEU A 63 -10.53 -7.23 -10.04
CA LEU A 63 -10.64 -8.68 -10.18
C LEU A 63 -9.60 -9.41 -9.34
N ASN A 64 -8.36 -8.93 -9.31
CA ASN A 64 -7.31 -9.50 -8.46
C ASN A 64 -7.64 -9.33 -6.97
N ALA A 65 -8.21 -8.20 -6.58
CA ALA A 65 -8.61 -7.94 -5.20
C ALA A 65 -9.80 -8.80 -4.74
N THR A 66 -10.69 -9.22 -5.66
CA THR A 66 -11.89 -10.01 -5.33
C THR A 66 -11.72 -11.52 -5.49
N ASN A 67 -10.76 -11.98 -6.29
CA ASN A 67 -10.51 -13.41 -6.55
C ASN A 67 -9.48 -14.00 -5.57
N VAL A 68 -9.77 -13.90 -4.29
CA VAL A 68 -8.90 -14.48 -3.24
C VAL A 68 -9.02 -16.00 -3.24
N LYS A 69 -7.90 -16.70 -3.47
CA LYS A 69 -7.83 -18.15 -3.55
C LYS A 69 -7.44 -18.79 -2.23
N ASP A 70 -6.47 -18.21 -1.53
CA ASP A 70 -6.01 -18.66 -0.23
C ASP A 70 -6.44 -17.65 0.84
N MET A 71 -7.19 -18.11 1.83
CA MET A 71 -7.68 -17.30 2.94
C MET A 71 -6.77 -17.37 4.17
N THR A 72 -5.59 -17.99 4.05
CA THR A 72 -4.64 -18.09 5.17
C THR A 72 -3.89 -16.77 5.34
N PRO A 73 -4.05 -16.05 6.46
CA PRO A 73 -3.30 -14.83 6.71
C PRO A 73 -1.78 -15.10 6.82
N PHE A 74 -0.97 -14.21 6.30
CA PHE A 74 0.49 -14.26 6.38
C PHE A 74 1.08 -12.93 6.83
N PHE A 75 0.57 -11.81 6.30
CA PHE A 75 1.03 -10.47 6.61
C PHE A 75 -0.02 -9.68 7.39
N LEU A 76 0.45 -8.88 8.35
CA LEU A 76 -0.32 -7.82 9.01
C LEU A 76 0.34 -6.48 8.72
N SER A 77 -0.38 -5.58 8.05
CA SER A 77 0.07 -4.21 7.80
C SER A 77 -0.53 -3.24 8.82
N LEU A 78 0.28 -2.30 9.32
CA LEU A 78 -0.06 -1.37 10.39
C LEU A 78 0.32 0.07 10.02
N ASP A 79 -0.69 0.92 9.76
CA ASP A 79 -0.55 2.38 9.84
C ASP A 79 -0.77 2.80 11.29
N ALA A 80 0.32 2.78 12.08
CA ALA A 80 0.25 2.79 13.54
C ALA A 80 0.29 4.20 14.12
N ALA A 81 -0.78 4.59 14.82
CA ALA A 81 -0.82 5.77 15.67
C ALA A 81 -1.41 5.45 17.05
N SER A 82 -1.15 6.30 18.05
CA SER A 82 -1.54 6.01 19.44
C SER A 82 -3.04 6.16 19.75
N TYR A 83 -3.84 6.63 18.79
CA TYR A 83 -5.29 6.81 18.96
C TYR A 83 -6.10 5.95 17.99
N VAL A 84 -5.64 5.91 16.76
CA VAL A 84 -6.31 5.22 15.66
C VAL A 84 -5.21 4.52 14.87
N THR A 85 -5.37 3.25 14.61
CA THR A 85 -4.43 2.44 13.82
C THR A 85 -5.21 1.72 12.74
N GLY A 86 -4.84 1.94 11.49
CA GLY A 86 -5.31 1.15 10.36
C GLY A 86 -4.59 -0.19 10.34
N MET A 87 -5.33 -1.26 10.11
CA MET A 87 -4.83 -2.63 10.09
C MET A 87 -5.35 -3.37 8.87
N SER A 88 -4.49 -4.10 8.17
CA SER A 88 -4.89 -4.91 7.02
C SER A 88 -4.20 -6.26 7.04
N LEU A 89 -4.93 -7.31 6.69
CA LEU A 89 -4.46 -8.70 6.62
C LEU A 89 -4.32 -9.12 5.16
N PHE A 90 -3.23 -9.81 4.86
CA PHE A 90 -2.97 -10.35 3.52
C PHE A 90 -2.53 -11.80 3.61
N ASN A 91 -2.85 -12.58 2.57
CA ASN A 91 -2.26 -13.89 2.40
C ASN A 91 -0.81 -13.80 1.86
N LYS A 92 -0.17 -14.94 1.70
CA LYS A 92 1.23 -15.02 1.23
C LYS A 92 1.42 -14.47 -0.19
N GLU A 93 0.42 -14.57 -1.04
CA GLU A 93 0.39 -14.04 -2.41
C GLU A 93 0.14 -12.54 -2.48
N GLY A 94 -0.10 -11.88 -1.34
CA GLY A 94 -0.37 -10.44 -1.26
C GLY A 94 -1.82 -10.05 -1.54
N GLN A 95 -2.76 -10.99 -1.51
CA GLN A 95 -4.18 -10.69 -1.64
C GLN A 95 -4.75 -10.21 -0.31
N LEU A 96 -5.53 -9.12 -0.33
CA LEU A 96 -6.18 -8.55 0.85
C LEU A 96 -7.26 -9.51 1.36
N LEU A 97 -7.17 -9.90 2.62
CA LEU A 97 -8.15 -10.78 3.30
C LEU A 97 -9.13 -10.00 4.17
N GLY A 98 -8.71 -8.85 4.69
CA GLY A 98 -9.53 -8.01 5.55
C GLY A 98 -8.80 -6.78 6.02
N HIS A 99 -9.57 -5.81 6.49
CA HIS A 99 -9.05 -4.56 7.04
C HIS A 99 -9.94 -4.09 8.20
N LYS A 100 -9.38 -3.33 9.11
CA LYS A 100 -10.12 -2.68 10.19
C LYS A 100 -9.38 -1.49 10.76
N THR A 101 -10.12 -0.60 11.39
CA THR A 101 -9.60 0.46 12.24
C THR A 101 -9.64 0.02 13.71
N PHE A 102 -8.53 0.13 14.42
CA PHE A 102 -8.45 -0.02 15.86
C PHE A 102 -8.36 1.35 16.52
N SER A 103 -9.34 1.69 17.34
CA SER A 103 -9.45 3.00 18.01
C SER A 103 -9.35 2.86 19.52
N ILE A 104 -8.60 3.76 20.14
CA ILE A 104 -8.39 3.79 21.60
C ILE A 104 -8.85 5.14 22.14
N ASP A 105 -9.45 5.14 23.34
CA ASP A 105 -9.94 6.36 23.99
C ASP A 105 -8.79 7.37 24.18
N LYS A 106 -8.96 8.56 23.59
CA LYS A 106 -8.00 9.67 23.67
C LYS A 106 -7.77 10.19 25.09
N LYS A 107 -8.69 9.92 26.03
CA LYS A 107 -8.57 10.31 27.44
C LYS A 107 -7.55 9.48 28.20
N LYS A 108 -7.23 8.28 27.74
CA LYS A 108 -6.18 7.44 28.36
C LYS A 108 -4.81 8.09 28.16
N ASP A 109 -3.92 7.88 29.11
CA ASP A 109 -2.52 8.32 28.96
C ASP A 109 -1.82 7.59 27.80
N PHE A 110 -0.69 8.14 27.37
CA PHE A 110 0.01 7.64 26.20
C PHE A 110 0.48 6.18 26.36
N PHE A 111 1.02 5.81 27.52
CA PHE A 111 1.55 4.46 27.71
C PHE A 111 0.45 3.42 27.81
N THR A 112 -0.65 3.73 28.44
CA THR A 112 -1.86 2.87 28.44
C THR A 112 -2.34 2.60 27.03
N ARG A 113 -2.37 3.63 26.16
CA ARG A 113 -2.76 3.44 24.76
C ARG A 113 -1.78 2.56 23.98
N VAL A 114 -0.47 2.77 24.18
CA VAL A 114 0.56 1.95 23.54
C VAL A 114 0.45 0.48 23.96
N ASP A 115 0.20 0.22 25.24
CA ASP A 115 0.03 -1.13 25.77
C ASP A 115 -1.24 -1.82 25.22
N GLU A 116 -2.35 -1.08 25.09
CA GLU A 116 -3.58 -1.61 24.49
C GLU A 116 -3.37 -1.95 23.01
N LEU A 117 -2.70 -1.08 22.24
CA LEU A 117 -2.36 -1.37 20.85
C LEU A 117 -1.44 -2.59 20.74
N LYS A 118 -0.39 -2.67 21.58
CA LYS A 118 0.49 -3.84 21.65
C LYS A 118 -0.30 -5.12 21.87
N ARG A 119 -1.21 -5.14 22.86
CA ARG A 119 -2.05 -6.32 23.15
C ARG A 119 -2.93 -6.71 21.97
N GLU A 120 -3.53 -5.73 21.28
CA GLU A 120 -4.35 -6.03 20.10
C GLU A 120 -3.50 -6.62 18.96
N ILE A 121 -2.30 -6.08 18.71
CA ILE A 121 -1.39 -6.64 17.71
C ILE A 121 -0.99 -8.06 18.07
N VAL A 122 -0.58 -8.32 19.32
CA VAL A 122 -0.22 -9.68 19.80
C VAL A 122 -1.38 -10.66 19.61
N LYS A 123 -2.60 -10.22 19.92
CA LYS A 123 -3.81 -11.02 19.74
C LYS A 123 -4.01 -11.38 18.26
N ILE A 124 -3.99 -10.38 17.36
CA ILE A 124 -4.19 -10.61 15.92
C ILE A 124 -3.12 -11.54 15.36
N VAL A 125 -1.86 -11.32 15.72
CA VAL A 125 -0.73 -12.14 15.25
C VAL A 125 -0.92 -13.61 15.66
N LYS A 126 -1.30 -13.87 16.91
CA LYS A 126 -1.49 -15.23 17.43
C LYS A 126 -2.74 -15.90 16.87
N GLU A 127 -3.87 -15.18 16.81
CA GLU A 127 -5.15 -15.74 16.32
C GLU A 127 -5.10 -16.07 14.83
N ASN A 128 -4.30 -15.33 14.04
CA ASN A 128 -4.20 -15.50 12.60
C ASN A 128 -2.89 -16.15 12.15
N ASN A 129 -2.01 -16.55 13.08
CA ASN A 129 -0.70 -17.14 12.79
C ASN A 129 0.15 -16.29 11.82
N ILE A 130 0.15 -14.96 12.02
CA ILE A 130 0.88 -14.00 11.17
C ILE A 130 2.39 -14.29 11.24
N GLN A 131 3.05 -14.28 10.09
CA GLN A 131 4.47 -14.55 9.96
C GLN A 131 5.30 -13.29 9.75
N CYS A 132 4.69 -12.23 9.24
CA CYS A 132 5.38 -10.96 8.98
C CYS A 132 4.46 -9.77 9.29
N VAL A 133 5.00 -8.78 10.00
CA VAL A 133 4.34 -7.48 10.21
C VAL A 133 5.00 -6.44 9.31
N ILE A 134 4.17 -5.62 8.66
CA ILE A 134 4.57 -4.47 7.87
C ILE A 134 4.18 -3.21 8.67
N LEU A 135 5.14 -2.34 8.94
CA LEU A 135 4.95 -1.15 9.76
C LEU A 135 5.44 0.10 9.03
N GLU A 136 4.62 1.17 8.98
CA GLU A 136 5.10 2.46 8.48
C GLU A 136 6.23 2.98 9.38
N ASP A 137 7.37 3.34 8.79
CA ASP A 137 8.47 3.95 9.53
C ASP A 137 8.21 5.43 9.80
N ILE A 138 8.71 5.93 10.92
CA ILE A 138 8.53 7.33 11.28
C ILE A 138 9.43 8.22 10.44
N GLN A 139 8.83 9.27 9.90
CA GLN A 139 9.57 10.39 9.33
C GLN A 139 9.76 11.49 10.37
N TYR A 140 10.82 12.29 10.18
CA TYR A 140 11.04 13.47 11.02
C TYR A 140 9.82 14.38 11.03
N GLN A 141 9.38 14.77 12.21
CA GLN A 141 8.27 15.68 12.43
C GLN A 141 8.78 17.01 12.96
N GLN A 142 8.25 18.12 12.44
CA GLN A 142 8.58 19.47 12.94
C GLN A 142 8.19 19.66 14.41
N ASN A 143 7.19 18.94 14.90
CA ASN A 143 6.79 18.94 16.31
C ASN A 143 7.62 17.89 17.09
N PRO A 144 8.59 18.31 17.93
CA PRO A 144 9.47 17.38 18.65
C PRO A 144 8.72 16.49 19.66
N ILE A 145 7.61 16.99 20.24
CA ILE A 145 6.81 16.23 21.20
C ILE A 145 6.08 15.10 20.48
N LEU A 146 5.50 15.39 19.31
CA LEU A 146 4.83 14.38 18.49
C LEU A 146 5.84 13.35 17.99
N PHE A 147 6.98 13.81 17.45
CA PHE A 147 8.05 12.92 16.98
C PHE A 147 8.53 11.97 18.08
N LYS A 148 8.79 12.51 19.31
CA LYS A 148 9.18 11.69 20.46
C LYS A 148 8.13 10.60 20.77
N LYS A 149 6.84 10.94 20.79
CA LYS A 149 5.76 9.97 21.04
C LYS A 149 5.69 8.89 19.96
N LEU A 150 5.83 9.26 18.69
CA LEU A 150 5.85 8.30 17.59
C LEU A 150 7.07 7.37 17.68
N ALA A 151 8.26 7.92 18.00
CA ALA A 151 9.47 7.12 18.19
C ALA A 151 9.33 6.12 19.35
N MET A 152 8.72 6.53 20.47
CA MET A 152 8.45 5.64 21.60
C MET A 152 7.46 4.55 21.24
N LEU A 153 6.38 4.88 20.52
CA LEU A 153 5.40 3.93 20.02
C LEU A 153 6.09 2.89 19.13
N GLN A 154 6.83 3.34 18.12
CA GLN A 154 7.55 2.44 17.21
C GLN A 154 8.56 1.56 17.93
N GLY A 155 9.32 2.09 18.87
CA GLY A 155 10.27 1.31 19.67
C GLY A 155 9.59 0.15 20.39
N VAL A 156 8.42 0.39 21.00
CA VAL A 156 7.63 -0.65 21.69
C VAL A 156 7.09 -1.68 20.69
N LEU A 157 6.55 -1.24 19.55
CA LEU A 157 5.99 -2.15 18.54
C LEU A 157 7.10 -3.01 17.89
N ARG A 158 8.22 -2.41 17.51
CA ARG A 158 9.38 -3.14 16.94
C ARG A 158 9.90 -4.18 17.91
N TYR A 159 10.11 -3.81 19.18
CA TYR A 159 10.55 -4.75 20.21
C TYR A 159 9.56 -5.91 20.37
N CYS A 160 8.27 -5.61 20.45
CA CYS A 160 7.22 -6.62 20.58
C CYS A 160 7.21 -7.58 19.39
N ILE A 161 7.34 -7.10 18.15
CA ILE A 161 7.28 -7.91 16.94
C ILE A 161 8.52 -8.82 16.86
N ILE A 162 9.71 -8.25 17.06
CA ILE A 162 11.00 -8.95 16.86
C ILE A 162 11.30 -9.86 18.04
N GLU A 163 11.22 -9.33 19.29
CA GLU A 163 11.69 -10.05 20.47
C GLU A 163 10.59 -10.88 21.15
N ASP A 164 9.38 -10.28 21.35
CA ASP A 164 8.31 -10.99 22.08
C ASP A 164 7.59 -12.02 21.17
N LEU A 165 7.37 -11.68 19.90
CA LEU A 165 6.63 -12.53 18.95
C LEU A 165 7.56 -13.37 18.06
N GLN A 166 8.82 -12.95 17.88
CA GLN A 166 9.83 -13.62 17.06
C GLN A 166 9.37 -13.85 15.60
N ILE A 167 8.72 -12.84 15.02
CA ILE A 167 8.27 -12.84 13.63
C ILE A 167 8.97 -11.74 12.83
N GLU A 168 8.91 -11.85 11.53
CA GLU A 168 9.56 -10.89 10.65
C GLU A 168 8.90 -9.50 10.71
N LEU A 169 9.73 -8.47 10.55
CA LEU A 169 9.31 -7.07 10.46
C LEU A 169 9.85 -6.44 9.18
N VAL A 170 8.94 -5.92 8.38
CA VAL A 170 9.25 -5.03 7.24
C VAL A 170 8.84 -3.62 7.61
N THR A 171 9.71 -2.65 7.38
CA THR A 171 9.39 -1.23 7.54
C THR A 171 9.46 -0.49 6.22
N ALA A 172 8.56 0.47 6.02
CA ALA A 172 8.45 1.25 4.81
C ALA A 172 8.22 2.73 5.12
N MET A 173 8.93 3.62 4.42
CA MET A 173 8.73 5.06 4.56
C MET A 173 7.43 5.50 3.87
N ALA A 174 6.81 6.55 4.42
CA ALA A 174 5.52 7.02 3.91
C ALA A 174 5.57 7.52 2.45
N ASP A 175 6.65 8.16 2.03
CA ASP A 175 6.84 8.62 0.66
C ASP A 175 7.09 7.46 -0.31
N GLU A 176 7.77 6.40 0.12
CA GLU A 176 8.05 5.22 -0.69
C GLU A 176 6.76 4.45 -1.01
N TRP A 177 5.97 4.07 0.01
CA TRP A 177 4.76 3.29 -0.24
C TRP A 177 3.68 4.11 -0.98
N ARG A 178 3.62 5.44 -0.77
CA ARG A 178 2.73 6.31 -1.54
C ARG A 178 3.15 6.39 -3.00
N ALA A 179 4.45 6.55 -3.27
CA ALA A 179 4.97 6.57 -4.63
C ALA A 179 4.72 5.24 -5.36
N TYR A 180 4.98 4.11 -4.69
CA TYR A 180 4.72 2.77 -5.23
C TYR A 180 3.25 2.58 -5.61
N ASN A 181 2.33 3.04 -4.78
CA ASN A 181 0.90 2.91 -5.00
C ASN A 181 0.29 4.09 -5.79
N HIS A 182 1.11 4.98 -6.34
CA HIS A 182 0.65 6.15 -7.12
C HIS A 182 -0.32 7.07 -6.35
N ILE A 183 -0.08 7.22 -5.06
CA ILE A 183 -0.83 8.11 -4.17
C ILE A 183 -0.12 9.44 -4.12
N TYR A 184 -0.60 10.43 -4.88
CA TYR A 184 0.03 11.72 -5.03
C TYR A 184 -0.77 12.82 -4.35
N GLY A 185 -0.07 13.85 -3.90
CA GLY A 185 -0.63 15.07 -3.33
C GLY A 185 0.50 15.93 -2.75
N ILE A 186 0.36 17.26 -2.83
CA ILE A 186 1.33 18.20 -2.25
C ILE A 186 1.16 18.26 -0.73
N LYS A 187 -0.10 18.21 -0.27
CA LYS A 187 -0.45 18.25 1.15
C LYS A 187 -0.83 16.88 1.65
N ARG A 188 -0.59 16.63 2.94
CA ARG A 188 -0.97 15.37 3.60
C ARG A 188 -2.45 15.02 3.40
N GLN A 189 -3.34 16.01 3.45
CA GLN A 189 -4.77 15.79 3.24
C GLN A 189 -5.08 15.29 1.82
N GLU A 190 -4.45 15.85 0.79
CA GLU A 190 -4.62 15.42 -0.60
C GLU A 190 -4.15 13.97 -0.80
N GLN A 191 -3.05 13.58 -0.13
CA GLN A 191 -2.53 12.20 -0.18
C GLN A 191 -3.52 11.21 0.46
N LYS A 192 -4.14 11.58 1.57
CA LYS A 192 -5.16 10.77 2.25
C LYS A 192 -6.41 10.59 1.38
N GLU A 193 -6.92 11.68 0.81
CA GLU A 193 -8.04 11.64 -0.14
C GLU A 193 -7.73 10.79 -1.39
N ALA A 194 -6.49 10.87 -1.89
CA ALA A 194 -6.02 10.03 -2.99
C ALA A 194 -5.99 8.54 -2.61
N ALA A 195 -5.55 8.20 -1.40
CA ALA A 195 -5.56 6.82 -0.91
C ALA A 195 -6.99 6.26 -0.84
N VAL A 196 -7.92 7.00 -0.23
CA VAL A 196 -9.34 6.60 -0.14
C VAL A 196 -9.96 6.46 -1.55
N SER A 197 -9.73 7.42 -2.43
CA SER A 197 -10.26 7.39 -3.80
C SER A 197 -9.73 6.19 -4.59
N ARG A 198 -8.43 5.86 -4.41
CA ARG A 198 -7.81 4.71 -5.06
C ARG A 198 -8.34 3.39 -4.49
N ALA A 199 -8.48 3.27 -3.17
CA ALA A 199 -9.07 2.10 -2.54
C ALA A 199 -10.50 1.86 -3.06
N LYS A 200 -11.34 2.91 -3.10
CA LYS A 200 -12.68 2.84 -3.66
C LYS A 200 -12.69 2.40 -5.13
N ALA A 201 -11.75 2.88 -5.94
CA ALA A 201 -11.65 2.48 -7.35
C ALA A 201 -11.30 0.99 -7.52
N ILE A 202 -10.43 0.43 -6.65
CA ILE A 202 -9.98 -0.96 -6.71
C ILE A 202 -11.01 -1.92 -6.09
N PHE A 203 -11.47 -1.62 -4.87
CA PHE A 203 -12.29 -2.54 -4.09
C PHE A 203 -13.79 -2.34 -4.31
N LYS A 204 -14.20 -1.23 -4.95
CA LYS A 204 -15.61 -0.85 -5.17
C LYS A 204 -16.39 -0.66 -3.86
N ASP A 205 -15.66 -0.32 -2.78
CA ASP A 205 -16.20 -0.13 -1.43
C ASP A 205 -15.68 1.18 -0.81
N ASP A 206 -16.43 1.72 0.15
CA ASP A 206 -16.07 2.92 0.90
C ASP A 206 -15.18 2.55 2.10
N ILE A 207 -13.89 2.45 1.86
CA ILE A 207 -12.88 2.08 2.86
C ILE A 207 -12.43 3.34 3.60
N PRO A 208 -12.43 3.36 4.96
CA PRO A 208 -11.94 4.48 5.77
C PRO A 208 -10.47 4.81 5.48
N GLU A 209 -10.07 6.04 5.81
CA GLU A 209 -8.75 6.60 5.54
C GLU A 209 -7.62 5.74 6.12
N ASP A 210 -7.64 5.48 7.44
CA ASP A 210 -6.58 4.72 8.12
C ASP A 210 -6.48 3.28 7.57
N GLU A 211 -7.62 2.67 7.20
CA GLU A 211 -7.66 1.35 6.57
C GLU A 211 -7.09 1.39 5.14
N SER A 212 -7.43 2.41 4.36
CA SER A 212 -6.88 2.61 3.02
C SER A 212 -5.36 2.79 3.04
N GLU A 213 -4.82 3.58 3.98
CA GLU A 213 -3.38 3.76 4.14
C GLU A 213 -2.71 2.44 4.55
N SER A 214 -3.28 1.67 5.49
CA SER A 214 -2.73 0.36 5.89
C SER A 214 -2.74 -0.66 4.75
N ILE A 215 -3.74 -0.65 3.87
CA ILE A 215 -3.80 -1.53 2.69
C ILE A 215 -2.65 -1.20 1.73
N PHE A 216 -2.45 0.07 1.39
CA PHE A 216 -1.41 0.45 0.44
C PHE A 216 0.00 0.31 1.01
N LEU A 217 0.19 0.57 2.31
CA LEU A 217 1.41 0.23 3.03
C LEU A 217 1.70 -1.28 2.93
N GLY A 218 0.66 -2.12 3.10
CA GLY A 218 0.75 -3.56 2.99
C GLY A 218 1.25 -4.01 1.62
N TYR A 219 0.69 -3.51 0.53
CA TYR A 219 1.15 -3.87 -0.83
C TYR A 219 2.64 -3.55 -1.05
N TYR A 220 3.09 -2.38 -0.61
CA TYR A 220 4.50 -2.03 -0.73
C TYR A 220 5.41 -2.88 0.18
N GLY A 221 4.99 -3.13 1.42
CA GLY A 221 5.74 -3.97 2.34
C GLY A 221 5.88 -5.41 1.85
N ILE A 222 4.85 -5.97 1.23
CA ILE A 222 4.91 -7.30 0.59
C ILE A 222 5.87 -7.29 -0.61
N TYR A 223 5.85 -6.23 -1.41
CA TYR A 223 6.84 -6.04 -2.48
C TYR A 223 8.28 -6.05 -1.92
N LEU A 224 8.54 -5.31 -0.83
CA LEU A 224 9.86 -5.30 -0.19
C LEU A 224 10.25 -6.67 0.36
N TYR A 225 9.32 -7.36 1.02
CA TYR A 225 9.53 -8.71 1.56
C TYR A 225 9.96 -9.68 0.45
N ASN A 226 9.21 -9.73 -0.63
CA ASN A 226 9.47 -10.65 -1.75
C ASN A 226 10.80 -10.37 -2.46
N ASN A 227 11.24 -9.09 -2.52
CA ASN A 227 12.52 -8.75 -3.16
C ASN A 227 13.74 -9.04 -2.26
N ARG A 228 13.61 -8.98 -0.92
CA ARG A 228 14.70 -9.40 -0.02
C ARG A 228 15.02 -10.89 -0.14
N THR A 229 13.99 -11.71 -0.24
CA THR A 229 14.16 -13.17 -0.34
C THR A 229 14.76 -13.63 -1.66
N GLN A 230 14.79 -12.78 -2.71
CA GLN A 230 15.45 -13.09 -3.98
C GLN A 230 16.94 -12.74 -4.00
N GLU A 231 17.42 -11.86 -3.12
CA GLU A 231 18.85 -11.49 -3.02
C GLU A 231 19.65 -12.46 -2.15
N GLU A 232 18.99 -13.25 -1.31
CA GLU A 232 19.60 -14.22 -0.39
C GLU A 232 19.61 -15.68 -0.91
N GLY A 233 19.04 -15.95 -2.07
CA GLY A 233 18.94 -17.27 -2.72
C GLY A 233 19.77 -17.37 -4.00
#